data_dac69f7d86c839f681ac8d5e658fd61e
#
_entry.id   dac69f7d86c839f681ac8d5e658fd61e
#
_cell.length_a   1.000
_cell.length_b   1.000
_cell.length_c   1.000
_cell.angle_alpha   90.00
_cell.angle_beta   90.00
_cell.angle_gamma   90.00
#
_symmetry.space_group_name_H-M   'P 1'
#
loop_
_entity.id
_entity.type
_entity.pdbx_description
1 polymer ?
#
loop_
_entity_poly.entity_id
_entity_poly.type
_entity_poly.pdbx_seq_one_letter_code
_entity_poly.pdbx_strand_id
1 'polypeptide(L)'
;MGVPAKRILPYVILGIIEEHGQLSGKDITKEFTTDIGEFWKSSHSQIYPELRRMTTDRWLAVVPNQDNDKEIHYQLTTEGRQILNQWLQTPNQALPVSKDLFSLKMFFIKDQDDPRMAVLIENQRRLVEASLAHLNERKKRLFSSPQAIRESYGHYLILERAISRQQAQLQWLAGVTPPKKG
;
A
#
# COMPACT_ATOMS: atom_id res chain seq x y z
N MET A 1 -4.92 -3.43 25.54
CA MET A 1 -4.89 -2.00 25.09
C MET A 1 -4.67 -1.98 23.59
N GLY A 2 -5.57 -1.36 22.84
CA GLY A 2 -5.42 -1.28 21.36
C GLY A 2 -4.31 -0.30 20.95
N VAL A 3 -3.74 -0.51 19.75
CA VAL A 3 -2.76 0.42 19.17
C VAL A 3 -3.41 1.78 18.93
N PRO A 4 -2.78 2.91 19.27
CA PRO A 4 -3.31 4.22 18.91
C PRO A 4 -3.58 4.34 17.40
N ALA A 5 -4.68 4.96 17.01
CA ALA A 5 -5.15 5.07 15.62
C ALA A 5 -4.11 5.65 14.61
N LYS A 6 -3.04 6.28 15.10
CA LYS A 6 -1.94 6.83 14.30
C LYS A 6 -0.81 5.84 14.01
N ARG A 7 -0.79 4.65 14.64
CA ARG A 7 0.27 3.63 14.47
C ARG A 7 -0.26 2.47 13.64
N ILE A 8 -0.06 2.51 12.33
CA ILE A 8 -0.52 1.45 11.41
C ILE A 8 0.54 0.36 11.23
N LEU A 9 1.82 0.71 11.29
CA LEU A 9 2.93 -0.22 11.05
C LEU A 9 2.84 -1.55 11.83
N PRO A 10 2.47 -1.59 13.13
CA PRO A 10 2.29 -2.85 13.85
C PRO A 10 1.30 -3.80 13.20
N TYR A 11 0.16 -3.29 12.74
CA TYR A 11 -0.86 -4.14 12.09
C TYR A 11 -0.38 -4.70 10.76
N VAL A 12 0.40 -3.90 9.99
CA VAL A 12 1.02 -4.38 8.75
C VAL A 12 2.00 -5.51 9.05
N ILE A 13 2.85 -5.35 10.08
CA ILE A 13 3.79 -6.39 10.51
C ILE A 13 3.04 -7.65 10.97
N LEU A 14 1.98 -7.53 11.78
CA LEU A 14 1.16 -8.66 12.20
C LEU A 14 0.58 -9.40 10.99
N GLY A 15 0.03 -8.67 10.02
CA GLY A 15 -0.53 -9.25 8.80
C GLY A 15 0.51 -10.04 7.99
N ILE A 16 1.71 -9.47 7.80
CA ILE A 16 2.82 -10.12 7.11
C ILE A 16 3.22 -11.44 7.80
N ILE A 17 3.41 -11.39 9.12
CA ILE A 17 3.81 -12.60 9.86
C ILE A 17 2.71 -13.65 9.87
N GLU A 18 1.43 -13.25 9.96
CA GLU A 18 0.30 -14.20 9.93
C GLU A 18 0.24 -14.94 8.58
N GLU A 19 0.53 -14.28 7.47
CA GLU A 19 0.55 -14.90 6.14
C GLU A 19 1.64 -15.96 5.99
N HIS A 20 2.80 -15.73 6.58
CA HIS A 20 3.98 -16.61 6.46
C HIS A 20 4.18 -17.56 7.66
N GLY A 21 3.41 -17.39 8.73
CA GLY A 21 3.54 -18.15 9.98
C GLY A 21 4.67 -17.66 10.88
N GLN A 22 5.89 -17.59 10.37
CA GLN A 22 7.05 -17.02 11.06
C GLN A 22 8.05 -16.39 10.06
N LEU A 23 8.67 -15.29 10.44
CA LEU A 23 9.63 -14.57 9.60
C LEU A 23 10.77 -13.97 10.42
N SER A 24 11.96 -13.86 9.81
CA SER A 24 13.04 -13.05 10.37
C SER A 24 12.76 -11.55 10.22
N GLY A 25 13.40 -10.72 11.02
CA GLY A 25 13.32 -9.27 10.86
C GLY A 25 13.77 -8.76 9.49
N LYS A 26 14.71 -9.48 8.86
CA LYS A 26 15.19 -9.22 7.50
C LYS A 26 14.10 -9.52 6.47
N ASP A 27 13.43 -10.67 6.60
CA ASP A 27 12.37 -11.06 5.66
C ASP A 27 11.15 -10.15 5.79
N ILE A 28 10.75 -9.80 7.02
CA ILE A 28 9.71 -8.79 7.26
C ILE A 28 10.07 -7.47 6.55
N THR A 29 11.32 -7.02 6.64
CA THR A 29 11.76 -5.79 5.96
C THR A 29 11.69 -5.93 4.44
N LYS A 30 12.02 -7.12 3.90
CA LYS A 30 11.94 -7.42 2.48
C LYS A 30 10.50 -7.32 1.95
N GLU A 31 9.49 -7.74 2.72
CA GLU A 31 8.08 -7.64 2.32
C GLU A 31 7.65 -6.19 2.03
N PHE A 32 8.24 -5.22 2.70
CA PHE A 32 8.00 -3.79 2.39
C PHE A 32 8.65 -3.31 1.08
N THR A 33 9.45 -4.15 0.43
CA THR A 33 9.99 -3.90 -0.92
C THR A 33 9.25 -4.66 -2.03
N THR A 34 8.31 -5.51 -1.66
CA THR A 34 7.45 -6.30 -2.55
C THR A 34 6.07 -5.66 -2.71
N ASP A 35 5.05 -6.49 -2.80
CA ASP A 35 3.66 -6.08 -3.08
C ASP A 35 3.09 -5.07 -2.06
N ILE A 36 3.39 -5.25 -0.78
CA ILE A 36 2.94 -4.32 0.28
C ILE A 36 3.59 -2.94 0.11
N GLY A 37 4.85 -2.89 -0.34
CA GLY A 37 5.59 -1.64 -0.52
C GLY A 37 5.00 -0.69 -1.56
N GLU A 38 4.11 -1.15 -2.42
CA GLU A 38 3.45 -0.29 -3.40
C GLU A 38 2.35 0.58 -2.79
N PHE A 39 1.74 0.15 -1.71
CA PHE A 39 0.68 0.91 -1.03
C PHE A 39 1.02 1.29 0.41
N TRP A 40 2.04 0.65 1.01
CA TRP A 40 2.55 1.02 2.32
C TRP A 40 4.07 0.94 2.39
N LYS A 41 4.74 2.10 2.45
CA LYS A 41 6.20 2.17 2.56
C LYS A 41 6.62 2.27 4.02
N SER A 42 7.62 1.49 4.40
CA SER A 42 8.28 1.62 5.70
C SER A 42 9.78 1.40 5.55
N SER A 43 10.56 1.99 6.45
CA SER A 43 12.02 1.86 6.45
C SER A 43 12.49 0.87 7.51
N HIS A 44 13.66 0.31 7.29
CA HIS A 44 14.35 -0.57 8.24
C HIS A 44 14.45 0.07 9.66
N SER A 45 14.71 1.38 9.71
CA SER A 45 14.79 2.14 10.96
C SER A 45 13.46 2.22 11.73
N GLN A 46 12.33 1.99 11.07
CA GLN A 46 11.00 1.96 11.70
C GLN A 46 10.61 0.54 12.11
N ILE A 47 10.99 -0.49 11.33
CA ILE A 47 10.55 -1.87 11.52
C ILE A 47 11.18 -2.49 12.77
N TYR A 48 12.49 -2.41 12.94
CA TYR A 48 13.15 -3.08 14.08
C TYR A 48 12.77 -2.54 15.47
N PRO A 49 12.67 -1.23 15.69
CA PRO A 49 12.12 -0.70 16.96
C PRO A 49 10.68 -1.17 17.21
N GLU A 50 9.89 -1.31 16.13
CA GLU A 50 8.51 -1.78 16.25
C GLU A 50 8.43 -3.25 16.62
N LEU A 51 9.25 -4.12 16.02
CA LEU A 51 9.34 -5.54 16.37
C LEU A 51 9.70 -5.74 17.86
N ARG A 52 10.67 -4.97 18.38
CA ARG A 52 11.04 -5.00 19.80
C ARG A 52 9.87 -4.61 20.70
N ARG A 53 9.13 -3.55 20.35
CA ARG A 53 7.97 -3.10 21.10
C ARG A 53 6.86 -4.15 21.10
N MET A 54 6.54 -4.71 19.93
CA MET A 54 5.52 -5.74 19.77
C MET A 54 5.87 -7.02 20.56
N THR A 55 7.16 -7.35 20.69
CA THR A 55 7.63 -8.45 21.53
C THR A 55 7.44 -8.11 23.02
N THR A 56 7.76 -6.88 23.44
CA THR A 56 7.53 -6.41 24.81
C THR A 56 6.04 -6.40 25.15
N ASP A 57 5.19 -5.98 24.19
CA ASP A 57 3.73 -5.95 24.31
C ASP A 57 3.10 -7.36 24.20
N ARG A 58 3.91 -8.41 24.02
CA ARG A 58 3.51 -9.83 23.86
C ARG A 58 2.62 -10.13 22.64
N TRP A 59 2.66 -9.28 21.64
CA TRP A 59 1.96 -9.54 20.38
C TRP A 59 2.74 -10.48 19.46
N LEU A 60 4.07 -10.45 19.62
CA LEU A 60 5.00 -11.35 18.95
C LEU A 60 5.77 -12.19 19.96
N ALA A 61 6.01 -13.45 19.62
CA ALA A 61 6.97 -14.31 20.27
C ALA A 61 8.22 -14.43 19.41
N VAL A 62 9.37 -14.48 20.08
CA VAL A 62 10.65 -14.78 19.45
C VAL A 62 10.81 -16.30 19.38
N VAL A 63 11.14 -16.81 18.21
CA VAL A 63 11.40 -18.24 17.96
C VAL A 63 12.85 -18.37 17.48
N PRO A 64 13.65 -19.25 18.08
CA PRO A 64 14.97 -19.57 17.56
C PRO A 64 14.86 -20.17 16.15
N ASN A 65 15.75 -19.76 15.25
CA ASN A 65 15.88 -20.44 13.98
C ASN A 65 16.69 -21.72 14.19
N GLN A 66 16.13 -22.88 13.82
CA GLN A 66 16.78 -24.19 13.99
C GLN A 66 18.05 -24.33 13.13
N ASP A 67 18.09 -23.62 12.00
CA ASP A 67 19.21 -23.69 11.04
C ASP A 67 20.28 -22.60 11.28
N ASN A 68 19.97 -21.57 12.09
CA ASN A 68 20.88 -20.45 12.33
C ASN A 68 20.59 -19.78 13.67
N ASP A 69 21.33 -20.16 14.72
CA ASP A 69 21.18 -19.62 16.08
C ASP A 69 21.36 -18.10 16.22
N LYS A 70 21.91 -17.43 15.19
CA LYS A 70 22.10 -15.99 15.16
C LYS A 70 20.90 -15.23 14.56
N GLU A 71 19.96 -15.94 13.93
CA GLU A 71 18.81 -15.34 13.30
C GLU A 71 17.55 -15.51 14.15
N ILE A 72 16.96 -14.38 14.51
CA ILE A 72 15.74 -14.33 15.31
C ILE A 72 14.54 -14.31 14.38
N HIS A 73 13.62 -15.25 14.57
CA HIS A 73 12.32 -15.29 13.92
C HIS A 73 11.22 -14.78 14.87
N TYR A 74 10.19 -14.21 14.28
CA TYR A 74 9.02 -13.69 14.97
C TYR A 74 7.78 -14.44 14.50
N GLN A 75 6.92 -14.79 15.43
CA GLN A 75 5.59 -15.35 15.16
C GLN A 75 4.53 -14.64 16.00
N LEU A 76 3.28 -14.66 15.53
CA LEU A 76 2.18 -14.09 16.31
C LEU A 76 1.87 -14.95 17.54
N THR A 77 1.66 -14.28 18.65
CA THR A 77 1.02 -14.88 19.81
C THR A 77 -0.52 -14.95 19.61
N THR A 78 -1.21 -15.63 20.52
CA THR A 78 -2.69 -15.60 20.55
C THR A 78 -3.21 -14.17 20.69
N GLU A 79 -2.57 -13.35 21.52
CA GLU A 79 -2.93 -11.94 21.71
C GLU A 79 -2.68 -11.14 20.42
N GLY A 80 -1.53 -11.35 19.76
CA GLY A 80 -1.22 -10.70 18.47
C GLY A 80 -2.27 -10.99 17.39
N ARG A 81 -2.74 -12.25 17.29
CA ARG A 81 -3.84 -12.62 16.37
C ARG A 81 -5.15 -11.94 16.71
N GLN A 82 -5.49 -11.86 17.98
CA GLN A 82 -6.71 -11.16 18.42
C GLN A 82 -6.66 -9.68 18.05
N ILE A 83 -5.53 -9.03 18.25
CA ILE A 83 -5.32 -7.61 17.90
C ILE A 83 -5.43 -7.41 16.39
N LEU A 84 -4.80 -8.26 15.58
CA LEU A 84 -4.92 -8.22 14.13
C LEU A 84 -6.38 -8.36 13.69
N ASN A 85 -7.09 -9.37 14.19
CA ASN A 85 -8.49 -9.62 13.86
C ASN A 85 -9.39 -8.45 14.26
N GLN A 86 -9.19 -7.88 15.43
CA GLN A 86 -9.93 -6.69 15.87
C GLN A 86 -9.70 -5.50 14.95
N TRP A 87 -8.46 -5.28 14.53
CA TRP A 87 -8.13 -4.19 13.59
C TRP A 87 -8.77 -4.40 12.22
N LEU A 88 -8.73 -5.63 11.68
CA LEU A 88 -9.35 -5.96 10.39
C LEU A 88 -10.88 -5.76 10.41
N GLN A 89 -11.53 -5.95 11.57
CA GLN A 89 -12.97 -5.76 11.74
C GLN A 89 -13.36 -4.30 12.01
N THR A 90 -12.39 -3.44 12.38
CA THR A 90 -12.66 -2.05 12.73
C THR A 90 -12.89 -1.22 11.44
N PRO A 91 -14.07 -0.59 11.27
CA PRO A 91 -14.33 0.24 10.09
C PRO A 91 -13.41 1.45 10.02
N ASN A 92 -13.00 1.83 8.80
CA ASN A 92 -12.31 3.09 8.58
C ASN A 92 -13.26 4.27 8.84
N GLN A 93 -12.83 5.24 9.64
CA GLN A 93 -13.65 6.39 10.03
C GLN A 93 -13.53 7.58 9.06
N ALA A 94 -12.53 7.58 8.18
CA ALA A 94 -12.29 8.66 7.24
C ALA A 94 -11.63 8.13 5.95
N LEU A 95 -11.82 8.84 4.86
CA LEU A 95 -11.08 8.60 3.63
C LEU A 95 -9.63 9.09 3.78
N PRO A 96 -8.66 8.41 3.15
CA PRO A 96 -7.27 8.86 3.19
C PRO A 96 -7.12 10.22 2.51
N VAL A 97 -6.42 11.14 3.16
CA VAL A 97 -6.05 12.42 2.55
C VAL A 97 -4.80 12.21 1.70
N SER A 98 -4.93 12.43 0.40
CA SER A 98 -3.82 12.36 -0.54
C SER A 98 -3.17 13.74 -0.72
N LYS A 99 -1.83 13.80 -0.69
CA LYS A 99 -1.06 14.98 -1.10
C LYS A 99 -0.94 14.97 -2.63
N ASP A 100 -1.95 15.49 -3.29
CA ASP A 100 -2.05 15.51 -4.75
C ASP A 100 -1.41 16.79 -5.30
N LEU A 101 -0.16 16.67 -5.79
CA LEU A 101 0.59 17.76 -6.38
C LEU A 101 -0.02 18.26 -7.71
N PHE A 102 -0.70 17.40 -8.47
CA PHE A 102 -1.36 17.79 -9.70
C PHE A 102 -2.53 18.75 -9.39
N SER A 103 -3.42 18.37 -8.47
CA SER A 103 -4.51 19.22 -8.01
C SER A 103 -4.00 20.52 -7.40
N LEU A 104 -2.91 20.46 -6.62
CA LEU A 104 -2.32 21.67 -6.03
C LEU A 104 -1.79 22.64 -7.10
N LYS A 105 -1.15 22.13 -8.14
CA LYS A 105 -0.67 22.97 -9.25
C LYS A 105 -1.82 23.58 -10.02
N MET A 106 -2.88 22.81 -10.31
CA MET A 106 -4.09 23.35 -10.96
C MET A 106 -4.71 24.47 -10.13
N PHE A 107 -4.77 24.32 -8.81
CA PHE A 107 -5.34 25.32 -7.90
C PHE A 107 -4.65 26.70 -8.02
N PHE A 108 -3.35 26.72 -8.34
CA PHE A 108 -2.59 27.97 -8.51
C PHE A 108 -2.65 28.55 -9.93
N ILE A 109 -3.12 27.80 -10.92
CA ILE A 109 -3.37 28.31 -12.28
C ILE A 109 -4.80 28.86 -12.31
N LYS A 110 -4.95 30.18 -12.30
CA LYS A 110 -6.23 30.88 -12.17
C LYS A 110 -6.92 31.19 -13.50
N ASP A 111 -6.13 31.27 -14.56
CA ASP A 111 -6.62 31.62 -15.89
C ASP A 111 -6.80 30.34 -16.72
N GLN A 112 -7.99 30.19 -17.33
CA GLN A 112 -8.27 29.03 -18.18
C GLN A 112 -7.42 29.01 -19.45
N ASP A 113 -6.97 30.17 -19.92
CA ASP A 113 -6.15 30.33 -21.13
C ASP A 113 -4.65 30.23 -20.84
N ASP A 114 -4.25 29.98 -19.59
CA ASP A 114 -2.86 29.80 -19.22
C ASP A 114 -2.27 28.55 -19.90
N PRO A 115 -1.23 28.72 -20.75
CA PRO A 115 -0.64 27.58 -21.49
C PRO A 115 -0.05 26.50 -20.58
N ARG A 116 0.26 26.83 -19.33
CA ARG A 116 0.78 25.87 -18.35
C ARG A 116 -0.26 24.81 -18.00
N MET A 117 -1.56 25.11 -18.09
CA MET A 117 -2.62 24.16 -17.82
C MET A 117 -2.59 23.00 -18.82
N ALA A 118 -2.47 23.28 -20.13
CA ALA A 118 -2.40 22.23 -21.15
C ALA A 118 -1.19 21.30 -20.95
N VAL A 119 -0.03 21.89 -20.62
CA VAL A 119 1.19 21.12 -20.33
C VAL A 119 1.02 20.26 -19.07
N LEU A 120 0.41 20.80 -18.03
CA LEU A 120 0.14 20.08 -16.77
C LEU A 120 -0.78 18.87 -17.00
N ILE A 121 -1.87 19.06 -17.74
CA ILE A 121 -2.84 18.01 -18.07
C ILE A 121 -2.19 16.91 -18.91
N GLU A 122 -1.45 17.27 -19.96
CA GLU A 122 -0.79 16.30 -20.82
C GLU A 122 0.28 15.48 -20.08
N ASN A 123 1.07 16.11 -19.22
CA ASN A 123 2.03 15.39 -18.39
C ASN A 123 1.33 14.42 -17.41
N GLN A 124 0.23 14.85 -16.79
CA GLN A 124 -0.54 13.99 -15.91
C GLN A 124 -1.13 12.80 -16.68
N ARG A 125 -1.66 13.02 -17.88
CA ARG A 125 -2.21 11.97 -18.74
C ARG A 125 -1.17 10.86 -18.99
N ARG A 126 0.04 11.23 -19.40
CA ARG A 126 1.15 10.29 -19.66
C ARG A 126 1.52 9.49 -18.41
N LEU A 127 1.57 10.14 -17.24
CA LEU A 127 1.85 9.45 -15.97
C LEU A 127 0.77 8.44 -15.63
N VAL A 128 -0.49 8.80 -15.82
CA VAL A 128 -1.64 7.91 -15.52
C VAL A 128 -1.70 6.74 -16.51
N GLU A 129 -1.43 6.98 -17.80
CA GLU A 129 -1.35 5.92 -18.83
C GLU A 129 -0.25 4.92 -18.50
N ALA A 130 0.94 5.39 -18.14
CA ALA A 130 2.06 4.53 -17.76
C ALA A 130 1.74 3.72 -16.49
N SER A 131 1.11 4.35 -15.49
CA SER A 131 0.66 3.68 -14.27
C SER A 131 -0.40 2.62 -14.57
N LEU A 132 -1.38 2.91 -15.42
CA LEU A 132 -2.42 1.96 -15.81
C LEU A 132 -1.85 0.76 -16.56
N ALA A 133 -0.90 0.97 -17.47
CA ALA A 133 -0.22 -0.10 -18.18
C ALA A 133 0.53 -1.03 -17.21
N HIS A 134 1.27 -0.45 -16.26
CA HIS A 134 1.98 -1.20 -15.21
C HIS A 134 1.02 -2.04 -14.35
N LEU A 135 -0.09 -1.46 -13.88
CA LEU A 135 -1.07 -2.14 -13.05
C LEU A 135 -1.74 -3.31 -13.81
N ASN A 136 -2.08 -3.12 -15.08
CA ASN A 136 -2.67 -4.17 -15.91
C ASN A 136 -1.69 -5.33 -16.14
N GLU A 137 -0.42 -5.05 -16.42
CA GLU A 137 0.61 -6.07 -16.58
C GLU A 137 0.83 -6.86 -15.29
N ARG A 138 0.85 -6.17 -14.16
CA ARG A 138 0.95 -6.79 -12.85
C ARG A 138 -0.25 -7.67 -12.54
N LYS A 139 -1.48 -7.21 -12.82
CA LYS A 139 -2.69 -8.01 -12.67
C LYS A 139 -2.63 -9.29 -13.49
N LYS A 140 -2.22 -9.20 -14.75
CA LYS A 140 -2.02 -10.36 -15.64
C LYS A 140 -1.04 -11.37 -15.05
N ARG A 141 0.10 -10.90 -14.54
CA ARG A 141 1.16 -11.74 -13.99
C ARG A 141 0.74 -12.46 -12.72
N LEU A 142 0.08 -11.74 -11.78
CA LEU A 142 -0.26 -12.27 -10.46
C LEU A 142 -1.56 -13.06 -10.46
N PHE A 143 -2.52 -12.70 -11.29
CA PHE A 143 -3.89 -13.23 -11.28
C PHE A 143 -4.27 -13.87 -12.61
N SER A 144 -3.38 -14.76 -13.11
CA SER A 144 -3.55 -15.46 -14.37
C SER A 144 -4.60 -16.58 -14.33
N SER A 145 -5.07 -16.97 -13.15
CA SER A 145 -6.05 -18.03 -12.96
C SER A 145 -7.12 -17.67 -11.91
N PRO A 146 -8.33 -18.26 -12.00
CA PRO A 146 -9.35 -18.11 -10.96
C PRO A 146 -8.90 -18.58 -9.57
N GLN A 147 -7.98 -19.53 -9.50
CA GLN A 147 -7.43 -20.01 -8.24
C GLN A 147 -6.54 -18.94 -7.59
N ALA A 148 -5.62 -18.33 -8.33
CA ALA A 148 -4.77 -17.24 -7.82
C ALA A 148 -5.60 -16.06 -7.28
N ILE A 149 -6.74 -15.76 -7.94
CA ILE A 149 -7.67 -14.73 -7.45
C ILE A 149 -8.29 -15.15 -6.09
N ARG A 150 -8.75 -16.40 -5.95
CA ARG A 150 -9.35 -16.88 -4.69
C ARG A 150 -8.36 -16.88 -3.54
N GLU A 151 -7.13 -17.30 -3.79
CA GLU A 151 -6.08 -17.41 -2.76
C GLU A 151 -5.58 -16.04 -2.27
N SER A 152 -5.67 -15.02 -3.10
CA SER A 152 -5.22 -13.64 -2.76
C SER A 152 -6.26 -12.58 -3.12
N TYR A 153 -7.53 -12.84 -2.77
CA TYR A 153 -8.66 -12.02 -3.18
C TYR A 153 -8.55 -10.55 -2.76
N GLY A 154 -8.08 -10.29 -1.54
CA GLY A 154 -7.85 -8.92 -1.06
C GLY A 154 -6.86 -8.15 -1.93
N HIS A 155 -5.74 -8.78 -2.30
CA HIS A 155 -4.74 -8.19 -3.19
C HIS A 155 -5.30 -7.95 -4.60
N TYR A 156 -6.08 -8.90 -5.13
CA TYR A 156 -6.80 -8.72 -6.38
C TYR A 156 -7.70 -7.48 -6.36
N LEU A 157 -8.50 -7.30 -5.31
CA LEU A 157 -9.38 -6.14 -5.16
C LEU A 157 -8.61 -4.81 -5.05
N ILE A 158 -7.44 -4.81 -4.42
CA ILE A 158 -6.57 -3.61 -4.34
C ILE A 158 -6.12 -3.20 -5.75
N LEU A 159 -5.69 -4.16 -6.60
CA LEU A 159 -5.30 -3.87 -7.98
C LEU A 159 -6.49 -3.42 -8.83
N GLU A 160 -7.65 -4.08 -8.72
CA GLU A 160 -8.87 -3.65 -9.42
C GLU A 160 -9.26 -2.21 -9.06
N ARG A 161 -9.22 -1.87 -7.77
CA ARG A 161 -9.48 -0.52 -7.30
C ARG A 161 -8.47 0.49 -7.85
N ALA A 162 -7.18 0.13 -7.89
CA ALA A 162 -6.13 1.01 -8.43
C ALA A 162 -6.33 1.24 -9.93
N ILE A 163 -6.62 0.19 -10.72
CA ILE A 163 -6.92 0.25 -12.15
C ILE A 163 -8.15 1.14 -12.41
N SER A 164 -9.26 0.90 -11.71
CA SER A 164 -10.49 1.69 -11.85
C SER A 164 -10.27 3.17 -11.57
N ARG A 165 -9.45 3.50 -10.57
CA ARG A 165 -9.10 4.89 -10.26
C ARG A 165 -8.30 5.55 -11.38
N GLN A 166 -7.33 4.85 -11.98
CA GLN A 166 -6.55 5.39 -13.10
C GLN A 166 -7.43 5.56 -14.35
N GLN A 167 -8.32 4.62 -14.62
CA GLN A 167 -9.27 4.71 -15.74
C GLN A 167 -10.21 5.91 -15.58
N ALA A 168 -10.78 6.11 -14.39
CA ALA A 168 -11.63 7.26 -14.10
C ALA A 168 -10.87 8.59 -14.25
N GLN A 169 -9.61 8.63 -13.83
CA GLN A 169 -8.77 9.82 -14.01
C GLN A 169 -8.47 10.09 -15.49
N LEU A 170 -8.18 9.07 -16.30
CA LEU A 170 -7.99 9.23 -17.75
C LEU A 170 -9.26 9.75 -18.43
N GLN A 171 -10.41 9.20 -18.06
CA GLN A 171 -11.70 9.64 -18.58
C GLN A 171 -11.93 11.13 -18.25
N TRP A 172 -11.65 11.57 -17.03
CA TRP A 172 -11.77 12.96 -16.64
C TRP A 172 -10.78 13.85 -17.42
N LEU A 173 -9.51 13.45 -17.53
CA LEU A 173 -8.47 14.18 -18.29
C LEU A 173 -8.84 14.33 -19.79
N ALA A 174 -9.52 13.33 -20.38
CA ALA A 174 -9.99 13.39 -21.76
C ALA A 174 -11.15 14.41 -21.92
N GLY A 175 -11.95 14.64 -20.89
CA GLY A 175 -13.03 15.63 -20.87
C GLY A 175 -12.57 17.07 -20.62
N VAL A 176 -11.34 17.25 -20.09
CA VAL A 176 -10.77 18.58 -19.87
C VAL A 176 -10.18 19.08 -21.19
N THR A 177 -10.90 19.97 -21.87
CA THR A 177 -10.43 20.59 -23.13
C THR A 177 -9.41 21.70 -22.80
N PRO A 178 -8.13 21.58 -23.18
CA PRO A 178 -7.24 22.72 -23.09
C PRO A 178 -7.75 23.84 -24.00
N PRO A 179 -7.52 25.13 -23.63
CA PRO A 179 -7.94 26.24 -24.45
C PRO A 179 -7.38 26.10 -25.87
N LYS A 180 -8.23 26.28 -26.87
CA LYS A 180 -7.79 26.26 -28.27
C LYS A 180 -6.74 27.37 -28.43
N LYS A 181 -5.55 27.02 -28.90
CA LYS A 181 -4.61 28.01 -29.39
C LYS A 181 -5.31 28.76 -30.51
N GLY A 182 -5.69 30.04 -30.26
CA GLY A 182 -6.05 31.00 -31.29
C GLY A 182 -4.88 31.31 -32.16
#